data_d9fed45a3976a827e4652c225daa7794
#
_entry.id   d9fed45a3976a827e4652c225daa7794
#
_cell.length_a   1.000
_cell.length_b   1.000
_cell.length_c   1.000
_cell.angle_alpha   90.00
_cell.angle_beta   90.00
_cell.angle_gamma   90.00
#
_symmetry.space_group_name_H-M   'P 1'
#
loop_
_entity.id
_entity.type
_entity.pdbx_description
1 polymer ?
#
loop_
_entity_poly.entity_id
_entity_poly.type
_entity_poly.pdbx_seq_one_letter_code
_entity_poly.pdbx_strand_id
1 'polypeptide(L)'
;MCPGPNDIADRVLRAMLRPAVCPIAPTFHELYEQTLDLLAQVYQTRHQVVAIPGSGRSGIEAAITSVIAPGDRALVIICGQFGHLAARVVNTVGGQADEVSFPWGAPLDVGLIHETLTHGSYKLVTMVHNETSTGAVYTNVGEIATLAHTHGALFLLDAISSLGGAELPTDAWDIDLCVACSHKAIAAPIGHAYVAVSDRAWTVMEQRQEPCRNVFGNLLVWKAQPAEHPRGGRPMRRPHGVFTAVHLFYALHEALPMILEEGLAARFARHTLNAHAFRAG
;
A
#
# COMPACT_ATOMS: atom_id res chain seq x y z
N MET A 1 -9.42 12.81 -19.29
CA MET A 1 -8.23 11.96 -19.00
C MET A 1 -8.55 11.16 -17.74
N CYS A 2 -8.30 9.84 -17.70
CA CYS A 2 -8.59 8.99 -16.54
C CYS A 2 -7.31 8.85 -15.68
N PRO A 3 -7.38 8.98 -14.34
CA PRO A 3 -6.23 8.81 -13.48
C PRO A 3 -5.74 7.35 -13.35
N GLY A 4 -6.38 6.44 -14.01
CA GLY A 4 -6.10 5.00 -14.10
C GLY A 4 -7.40 4.21 -14.28
N PRO A 5 -7.34 2.94 -14.78
CA PRO A 5 -6.10 2.22 -15.10
C PRO A 5 -5.30 2.88 -16.23
N ASN A 6 -3.96 2.71 -16.17
CA ASN A 6 -3.06 3.21 -17.20
C ASN A 6 -2.99 2.25 -18.40
N ASP A 7 -2.51 2.74 -19.53
CA ASP A 7 -2.11 1.88 -20.65
C ASP A 7 -0.97 0.96 -20.19
N ILE A 8 -1.05 -0.29 -20.63
CA ILE A 8 -0.11 -1.33 -20.23
C ILE A 8 0.84 -1.58 -21.40
N ALA A 9 2.15 -1.57 -21.13
CA ALA A 9 3.14 -1.83 -22.15
C ALA A 9 3.00 -3.25 -22.75
N ASP A 10 3.23 -3.38 -24.05
CA ASP A 10 3.15 -4.66 -24.78
C ASP A 10 3.99 -5.77 -24.13
N ARG A 11 5.16 -5.43 -23.60
CA ARG A 11 6.04 -6.34 -22.87
C ARG A 11 5.32 -6.96 -21.67
N VAL A 12 4.58 -6.18 -20.91
CA VAL A 12 3.80 -6.61 -19.76
C VAL A 12 2.59 -7.46 -20.17
N LEU A 13 1.88 -7.05 -21.23
CA LEU A 13 0.74 -7.82 -21.76
C LEU A 13 1.19 -9.19 -22.28
N ARG A 14 2.32 -9.26 -22.99
CA ARG A 14 2.88 -10.53 -23.50
C ARG A 14 3.27 -11.49 -22.38
N ALA A 15 3.71 -11.00 -21.23
CA ALA A 15 4.01 -11.84 -20.08
C ALA A 15 2.79 -12.65 -19.61
N MET A 16 1.58 -12.12 -19.78
CA MET A 16 0.33 -12.80 -19.43
C MET A 16 -0.04 -13.96 -20.36
N LEU A 17 0.58 -14.07 -21.52
CA LEU A 17 0.34 -15.18 -22.47
C LEU A 17 1.04 -16.49 -22.07
N ARG A 18 1.88 -16.46 -21.03
CA ARG A 18 2.55 -17.65 -20.49
C ARG A 18 1.50 -18.62 -19.93
N PRO A 19 1.68 -19.95 -20.09
CA PRO A 19 0.80 -20.94 -19.48
C PRO A 19 0.71 -20.74 -17.96
N ALA A 20 -0.50 -20.92 -17.42
CA ALA A 20 -0.68 -20.88 -15.97
C ALA A 20 0.06 -22.04 -15.30
N VAL A 21 0.78 -21.76 -14.23
CA VAL A 21 1.33 -22.77 -13.33
C VAL A 21 0.50 -22.87 -12.08
N CYS A 22 0.57 -24.00 -11.40
CA CYS A 22 -0.12 -24.17 -10.13
C CYS A 22 0.46 -23.19 -9.09
N PRO A 23 -0.35 -22.37 -8.39
CA PRO A 23 0.14 -21.40 -7.41
C PRO A 23 0.91 -21.99 -6.23
N ILE A 24 0.78 -23.30 -5.98
CA ILE A 24 1.55 -24.01 -4.94
C ILE A 24 2.80 -24.70 -5.50
N ALA A 25 3.09 -24.57 -6.80
CA ALA A 25 4.29 -25.14 -7.39
C ALA A 25 5.54 -24.34 -6.96
N PRO A 26 6.68 -25.01 -6.72
CA PRO A 26 7.92 -24.33 -6.36
C PRO A 26 8.33 -23.21 -7.34
N THR A 27 8.13 -23.44 -8.64
CA THR A 27 8.46 -22.47 -9.70
C THR A 27 7.61 -21.19 -9.60
N PHE A 28 6.36 -21.29 -9.13
CA PHE A 28 5.55 -20.10 -8.89
C PHE A 28 5.97 -19.39 -7.62
N HIS A 29 6.36 -20.13 -6.58
CA HIS A 29 6.86 -19.52 -5.34
C HIS A 29 8.14 -18.72 -5.58
N GLU A 30 9.07 -19.23 -6.39
CA GLU A 30 10.27 -18.51 -6.78
C GLU A 30 9.92 -17.18 -7.48
N LEU A 31 9.01 -17.23 -8.46
CA LEU A 31 8.51 -16.04 -9.15
C LEU A 31 7.83 -15.05 -8.19
N TYR A 32 6.99 -15.57 -7.30
CA TYR A 32 6.26 -14.78 -6.32
C TYR A 32 7.23 -14.02 -5.40
N GLU A 33 8.22 -14.70 -4.82
CA GLU A 33 9.24 -14.07 -3.96
C GLU A 33 10.04 -13.02 -4.70
N GLN A 34 10.55 -13.34 -5.89
CA GLN A 34 11.29 -12.40 -6.72
C GLN A 34 10.45 -11.16 -7.04
N THR A 35 9.16 -11.35 -7.33
CA THR A 35 8.25 -10.25 -7.62
C THR A 35 8.03 -9.35 -6.41
N LEU A 36 7.88 -9.92 -5.21
CA LEU A 36 7.74 -9.14 -3.99
C LEU A 36 9.04 -8.44 -3.59
N ASP A 37 10.20 -9.04 -3.85
CA ASP A 37 11.51 -8.40 -3.62
C ASP A 37 11.72 -7.20 -4.57
N LEU A 38 11.30 -7.30 -5.84
CA LEU A 38 11.28 -6.17 -6.78
C LEU A 38 10.30 -5.07 -6.32
N LEU A 39 9.14 -5.46 -5.85
CA LEU A 39 8.13 -4.53 -5.36
C LEU A 39 8.62 -3.79 -4.10
N ALA A 40 9.31 -4.48 -3.19
CA ALA A 40 9.93 -3.87 -2.01
C ALA A 40 10.96 -2.81 -2.38
N GLN A 41 11.72 -3.00 -3.48
CA GLN A 41 12.64 -1.99 -3.99
C GLN A 41 11.89 -0.73 -4.47
N VAL A 42 10.72 -0.90 -5.13
CA VAL A 42 9.90 0.24 -5.57
C VAL A 42 9.30 0.99 -4.36
N TYR A 43 8.94 0.27 -3.29
CA TYR A 43 8.51 0.86 -2.01
C TYR A 43 9.67 1.50 -1.23
N GLN A 44 10.91 1.21 -1.59
CA GLN A 44 12.10 1.59 -0.83
C GLN A 44 12.00 1.10 0.62
N THR A 45 11.68 -0.19 0.80
CA THR A 45 11.45 -0.81 2.10
C THR A 45 12.15 -2.16 2.26
N ARG A 46 12.51 -2.49 3.49
CA ARG A 46 12.95 -3.82 3.93
C ARG A 46 11.81 -4.59 4.59
N HIS A 47 10.68 -3.95 4.81
CA HIS A 47 9.49 -4.57 5.36
C HIS A 47 8.90 -5.61 4.40
N GLN A 48 8.15 -6.53 4.96
CA GLN A 48 7.42 -7.49 4.14
C GLN A 48 6.32 -6.79 3.34
N VAL A 49 6.31 -7.04 2.03
CA VAL A 49 5.20 -6.62 1.17
C VAL A 49 4.30 -7.83 0.94
N VAL A 50 3.01 -7.62 1.04
CA VAL A 50 1.99 -8.61 0.71
C VAL A 50 1.20 -8.15 -0.52
N ALA A 51 0.77 -9.11 -1.36
CA ALA A 51 -0.03 -8.86 -2.55
C ALA A 51 -1.40 -9.52 -2.38
N ILE A 52 -2.46 -8.72 -2.40
CA ILE A 52 -3.84 -9.13 -2.15
C ILE A 52 -4.61 -9.02 -3.45
N PRO A 53 -5.39 -10.07 -3.86
CA PRO A 53 -6.28 -9.96 -5.01
C PRO A 53 -7.31 -8.86 -4.81
N GLY A 54 -7.46 -8.00 -5.83
CA GLY A 54 -8.43 -6.91 -5.82
C GLY A 54 -7.88 -5.59 -6.32
N SER A 55 -8.54 -4.50 -5.99
CA SER A 55 -8.07 -3.14 -6.30
C SER A 55 -7.38 -2.50 -5.09
N GLY A 56 -6.82 -1.30 -5.25
CA GLY A 56 -6.25 -0.56 -4.12
C GLY A 56 -7.20 -0.41 -2.93
N ARG A 57 -8.52 -0.34 -3.17
CA ARG A 57 -9.52 -0.29 -2.09
C ARG A 57 -9.53 -1.54 -1.22
N SER A 58 -9.31 -2.72 -1.80
CA SER A 58 -9.18 -3.96 -1.00
C SER A 58 -7.93 -3.94 -0.13
N GLY A 59 -6.86 -3.28 -0.57
CA GLY A 59 -5.66 -3.06 0.24
C GLY A 59 -5.91 -2.13 1.43
N ILE A 60 -6.62 -1.01 1.23
CA ILE A 60 -7.01 -0.08 2.30
C ILE A 60 -7.93 -0.81 3.32
N GLU A 61 -8.92 -1.55 2.82
CA GLU A 61 -9.81 -2.34 3.68
C GLU A 61 -9.03 -3.38 4.48
N ALA A 62 -8.14 -4.14 3.84
CA ALA A 62 -7.31 -5.14 4.50
C ALA A 62 -6.40 -4.52 5.57
N ALA A 63 -5.74 -3.40 5.28
CA ALA A 63 -4.87 -2.72 6.22
C ALA A 63 -5.64 -2.24 7.46
N ILE A 64 -6.76 -1.54 7.26
CA ILE A 64 -7.60 -1.03 8.36
C ILE A 64 -8.22 -2.17 9.17
N THR A 65 -8.84 -3.15 8.50
CA THR A 65 -9.52 -4.29 9.17
C THR A 65 -8.56 -5.13 10.01
N SER A 66 -7.28 -5.19 9.61
CA SER A 66 -6.28 -5.95 10.33
C SER A 66 -5.85 -5.31 11.64
N VAL A 67 -5.91 -3.98 11.74
CA VAL A 67 -5.44 -3.24 12.94
C VAL A 67 -6.57 -2.67 13.78
N ILE A 68 -7.68 -2.26 13.18
CA ILE A 68 -8.83 -1.68 13.87
C ILE A 68 -9.80 -2.76 14.33
N ALA A 69 -10.12 -2.78 15.62
CA ALA A 69 -11.18 -3.57 16.24
C ALA A 69 -12.40 -2.69 16.52
N PRO A 70 -13.59 -3.29 16.79
CA PRO A 70 -14.74 -2.52 17.25
C PRO A 70 -14.41 -1.68 18.49
N GLY A 71 -14.74 -0.39 18.42
CA GLY A 71 -14.44 0.59 19.48
C GLY A 71 -13.07 1.26 19.41
N ASP A 72 -12.13 0.77 18.61
CA ASP A 72 -10.87 1.46 18.37
C ASP A 72 -11.09 2.78 17.62
N ARG A 73 -10.30 3.81 17.96
CA ARG A 73 -10.33 5.10 17.27
C ARG A 73 -9.22 5.22 16.23
N ALA A 74 -9.55 5.82 15.10
CA ALA A 74 -8.58 6.20 14.10
C ALA A 74 -8.71 7.69 13.76
N LEU A 75 -7.57 8.38 13.64
CA LEU A 75 -7.52 9.73 13.09
C LEU A 75 -7.37 9.64 11.58
N VAL A 76 -8.33 10.20 10.85
CA VAL A 76 -8.34 10.20 9.38
C VAL A 76 -8.13 11.60 8.86
N ILE A 77 -7.01 11.82 8.16
CA ILE A 77 -6.68 13.09 7.54
C ILE A 77 -7.34 13.13 6.16
N ILE A 78 -8.27 14.08 5.99
CA ILE A 78 -9.07 14.19 4.77
C ILE A 78 -8.70 15.44 4.00
N CYS A 79 -8.24 15.24 2.77
CA CYS A 79 -7.90 16.31 1.84
C CYS A 79 -8.51 16.08 0.44
N GLY A 80 -9.46 15.14 0.35
CA GLY A 80 -10.22 14.80 -0.84
C GLY A 80 -11.03 13.52 -0.68
N GLN A 81 -11.47 12.98 -1.81
CA GLN A 81 -12.41 11.86 -1.87
C GLN A 81 -11.88 10.56 -1.22
N PHE A 82 -10.58 10.29 -1.33
CA PHE A 82 -10.03 9.01 -0.89
C PHE A 82 -9.77 8.95 0.62
N GLY A 83 -9.58 10.11 1.28
CA GLY A 83 -9.60 10.19 2.74
C GLY A 83 -10.95 9.74 3.32
N HIS A 84 -12.07 10.18 2.75
CA HIS A 84 -13.41 9.72 3.16
C HIS A 84 -13.62 8.21 2.98
N LEU A 85 -12.93 7.57 2.02
CA LEU A 85 -13.00 6.12 1.88
C LEU A 85 -12.39 5.41 3.11
N ALA A 86 -11.24 5.88 3.59
CA ALA A 86 -10.60 5.33 4.78
C ALA A 86 -11.49 5.49 6.03
N ALA A 87 -12.08 6.67 6.24
CA ALA A 87 -13.02 6.91 7.33
C ALA A 87 -14.24 5.97 7.28
N ARG A 88 -14.79 5.76 6.07
CA ARG A 88 -15.89 4.81 5.88
C ARG A 88 -15.50 3.39 6.25
N VAL A 89 -14.30 2.93 5.86
CA VAL A 89 -13.82 1.59 6.20
C VAL A 89 -13.68 1.45 7.72
N VAL A 90 -13.05 2.41 8.40
CA VAL A 90 -12.93 2.42 9.87
C VAL A 90 -14.29 2.26 10.54
N ASN A 91 -15.28 3.06 10.14
CA ASN A 91 -16.62 2.99 10.71
C ASN A 91 -17.34 1.66 10.37
N THR A 92 -17.14 1.13 9.16
CA THR A 92 -17.77 -0.13 8.72
C THR A 92 -17.27 -1.33 9.52
N VAL A 93 -16.01 -1.35 9.95
CA VAL A 93 -15.46 -2.44 10.77
C VAL A 93 -15.76 -2.27 12.27
N GLY A 94 -16.52 -1.24 12.64
CA GLY A 94 -16.95 -0.97 14.01
C GLY A 94 -15.99 -0.07 14.80
N GLY A 95 -14.98 0.48 14.18
CA GLY A 95 -14.12 1.51 14.74
C GLY A 95 -14.81 2.90 14.73
N GLN A 96 -14.12 3.90 15.24
CA GLN A 96 -14.54 5.30 15.24
C GLN A 96 -13.53 6.13 14.46
N ALA A 97 -13.96 6.69 13.33
CA ALA A 97 -13.14 7.61 12.54
C ALA A 97 -13.34 9.04 13.03
N ASP A 98 -12.29 9.63 13.58
CA ASP A 98 -12.24 11.06 13.83
C ASP A 98 -11.58 11.74 12.61
N GLU A 99 -12.31 12.66 12.00
CA GLU A 99 -11.90 13.27 10.73
C GLU A 99 -11.29 14.66 10.98
N VAL A 100 -10.04 14.85 10.50
CA VAL A 100 -9.45 16.18 10.35
C VAL A 100 -9.48 16.54 8.87
N SER A 101 -10.40 17.43 8.50
CA SER A 101 -10.66 17.77 7.11
C SER A 101 -10.00 19.09 6.73
N PHE A 102 -9.32 19.08 5.58
CA PHE A 102 -8.74 20.27 4.96
C PHE A 102 -9.47 20.58 3.65
N PRO A 103 -9.48 21.85 3.22
CA PRO A 103 -9.98 22.17 1.88
C PRO A 103 -9.28 21.32 0.82
N TRP A 104 -10.02 20.84 -0.16
CA TRP A 104 -9.50 19.94 -1.19
C TRP A 104 -8.33 20.57 -1.95
N GLY A 105 -7.18 19.88 -1.95
CA GLY A 105 -5.96 20.34 -2.58
C GLY A 105 -5.18 21.41 -1.80
N ALA A 106 -5.65 21.82 -0.64
CA ALA A 106 -4.92 22.75 0.22
C ALA A 106 -3.74 22.06 0.95
N PRO A 107 -2.71 22.80 1.35
CA PRO A 107 -1.67 22.31 2.24
C PRO A 107 -2.28 21.80 3.56
N LEU A 108 -1.63 20.80 4.15
CA LEU A 108 -2.01 20.30 5.48
C LEU A 108 -1.49 21.24 6.57
N ASP A 109 -2.30 21.52 7.54
CA ASP A 109 -1.88 22.14 8.81
C ASP A 109 -1.46 21.04 9.79
N VAL A 110 -0.15 20.83 9.88
CA VAL A 110 0.43 19.81 10.77
C VAL A 110 0.21 20.17 12.25
N GLY A 111 0.11 21.47 12.57
CA GLY A 111 -0.22 21.94 13.92
C GLY A 111 -1.58 21.49 14.38
N LEU A 112 -2.60 21.60 13.51
CA LEU A 112 -3.95 21.13 13.80
C LEU A 112 -4.01 19.60 13.95
N ILE A 113 -3.23 18.85 13.13
CA ILE A 113 -3.11 17.39 13.27
C ILE A 113 -2.50 17.04 14.62
N HIS A 114 -1.42 17.71 15.01
CA HIS A 114 -0.77 17.51 16.31
C HIS A 114 -1.72 17.84 17.48
N GLU A 115 -2.39 18.99 17.44
CA GLU A 115 -3.39 19.37 18.44
C GLU A 115 -4.46 18.29 18.59
N THR A 116 -4.98 17.78 17.47
CA THR A 116 -6.00 16.72 17.50
C THR A 116 -5.46 15.43 18.14
N LEU A 117 -4.22 15.06 17.85
CA LEU A 117 -3.58 13.89 18.45
C LEU A 117 -3.38 14.03 19.97
N THR A 118 -3.16 15.25 20.48
CA THR A 118 -3.05 15.49 21.95
C THR A 118 -4.34 15.31 22.70
N HIS A 119 -5.49 15.48 22.03
CA HIS A 119 -6.82 15.39 22.64
C HIS A 119 -7.49 14.01 22.50
N GLY A 120 -6.81 13.06 21.82
CA GLY A 120 -7.37 11.73 21.57
C GLY A 120 -6.35 10.62 21.77
N SER A 121 -6.85 9.41 22.00
CA SER A 121 -6.03 8.18 21.91
C SER A 121 -6.45 7.44 20.66
N TYR A 122 -5.54 7.31 19.72
CA TYR A 122 -5.79 6.70 18.42
C TYR A 122 -4.93 5.46 18.24
N LYS A 123 -5.51 4.44 17.66
CA LYS A 123 -4.77 3.23 17.27
C LYS A 123 -4.13 3.36 15.89
N LEU A 124 -4.72 4.19 15.05
CA LEU A 124 -4.30 4.41 13.67
C LEU A 124 -4.43 5.87 13.29
N VAL A 125 -3.43 6.39 12.61
CA VAL A 125 -3.52 7.64 11.84
C VAL A 125 -3.41 7.27 10.37
N THR A 126 -4.26 7.83 9.51
CA THR A 126 -4.21 7.54 8.07
C THR A 126 -4.36 8.79 7.22
N MET A 127 -3.62 8.83 6.12
CA MET A 127 -3.74 9.89 5.11
C MET A 127 -3.52 9.34 3.71
N VAL A 128 -3.88 10.13 2.71
CA VAL A 128 -3.58 9.88 1.29
C VAL A 128 -2.34 10.66 0.90
N HIS A 129 -1.35 10.00 0.30
CA HIS A 129 -0.12 10.63 -0.18
C HIS A 129 -0.35 11.48 -1.43
N ASN A 130 -0.96 10.89 -2.44
CA ASN A 130 -1.40 11.60 -3.65
C ASN A 130 -2.93 11.50 -3.76
N GLU A 131 -3.61 12.56 -3.41
CA GLU A 131 -5.07 12.61 -3.49
C GLU A 131 -5.51 12.73 -4.95
N THR A 132 -5.95 11.62 -5.51
CA THR A 132 -6.29 11.50 -6.94
C THR A 132 -7.41 12.47 -7.37
N SER A 133 -8.35 12.77 -6.48
CA SER A 133 -9.48 13.66 -6.76
C SER A 133 -9.11 15.12 -6.93
N THR A 134 -7.93 15.52 -6.40
CA THR A 134 -7.43 16.90 -6.47
C THR A 134 -6.11 17.02 -7.23
N GLY A 135 -5.37 15.92 -7.38
CA GLY A 135 -4.02 15.90 -7.93
C GLY A 135 -2.94 16.44 -6.96
N ALA A 136 -3.29 16.64 -5.69
CA ALA A 136 -2.34 17.11 -4.68
C ALA A 136 -1.46 15.97 -4.17
N VAL A 137 -0.16 16.23 -4.04
CA VAL A 137 0.83 15.35 -3.40
C VAL A 137 1.29 16.02 -2.12
N TYR A 138 1.24 15.29 -1.01
CA TYR A 138 1.62 15.81 0.30
C TYR A 138 3.01 15.35 0.70
N THR A 139 3.87 16.27 1.08
CA THR A 139 5.29 16.02 1.42
C THR A 139 5.54 15.87 2.92
N ASN A 140 4.56 16.17 3.76
CA ASN A 140 4.66 16.11 5.23
C ASN A 140 4.50 14.70 5.80
N VAL A 141 4.58 13.66 4.99
CA VAL A 141 4.27 12.27 5.37
C VAL A 141 5.11 11.80 6.55
N GLY A 142 6.44 11.95 6.48
CA GLY A 142 7.34 11.50 7.56
C GLY A 142 7.14 12.28 8.87
N GLU A 143 6.79 13.57 8.79
CA GLU A 143 6.45 14.37 9.96
C GLU A 143 5.17 13.87 10.64
N ILE A 144 4.13 13.58 9.85
CA ILE A 144 2.86 13.06 10.35
C ILE A 144 3.01 11.64 10.92
N ALA A 145 3.84 10.79 10.27
CA ALA A 145 4.18 9.47 10.80
C ALA A 145 4.85 9.56 12.17
N THR A 146 5.82 10.47 12.32
CA THR A 146 6.49 10.74 13.60
C THR A 146 5.51 11.19 14.68
N LEU A 147 4.57 12.07 14.35
CA LEU A 147 3.52 12.49 15.28
C LEU A 147 2.63 11.33 15.68
N ALA A 148 2.18 10.50 14.73
CA ALA A 148 1.38 9.32 15.02
C ALA A 148 2.08 8.40 16.03
N HIS A 149 3.36 8.10 15.81
CA HIS A 149 4.15 7.25 16.70
C HIS A 149 4.38 7.86 18.08
N THR A 150 4.61 9.16 18.15
CA THR A 150 4.76 9.88 19.43
C THR A 150 3.50 9.73 20.31
N HIS A 151 2.33 9.61 19.68
CA HIS A 151 1.05 9.39 20.35
C HIS A 151 0.64 7.91 20.42
N GLY A 152 1.55 6.97 20.09
CA GLY A 152 1.33 5.52 20.20
C GLY A 152 0.44 4.92 19.12
N ALA A 153 0.13 5.65 18.06
CA ALA A 153 -0.66 5.19 16.93
C ALA A 153 0.20 4.59 15.82
N LEU A 154 -0.32 3.60 15.09
CA LEU A 154 0.23 3.20 13.79
C LEU A 154 -0.05 4.26 12.73
N PHE A 155 0.80 4.30 11.70
CA PHE A 155 0.60 5.18 10.56
C PHE A 155 0.35 4.40 9.27
N LEU A 156 -0.80 4.65 8.62
CA LEU A 156 -1.20 4.10 7.33
C LEU A 156 -1.15 5.18 6.25
N LEU A 157 -0.41 4.91 5.18
CA LEU A 157 -0.35 5.75 4.00
C LEU A 157 -1.06 5.10 2.82
N ASP A 158 -2.08 5.78 2.28
CA ASP A 158 -2.62 5.45 0.97
C ASP A 158 -1.69 6.01 -0.12
N ALA A 159 -0.88 5.13 -0.69
CA ALA A 159 0.03 5.41 -1.80
C ALA A 159 -0.48 4.79 -3.12
N ILE A 160 -1.77 4.52 -3.22
CA ILE A 160 -2.38 3.84 -4.39
C ILE A 160 -2.01 4.53 -5.69
N SER A 161 -2.04 5.85 -5.73
CA SER A 161 -1.75 6.61 -6.95
C SER A 161 -0.32 7.16 -7.02
N SER A 162 0.48 7.02 -5.97
CA SER A 162 1.83 7.59 -5.89
C SER A 162 2.98 6.58 -5.99
N LEU A 163 2.78 5.33 -5.56
CA LEU A 163 3.87 4.33 -5.59
C LEU A 163 4.43 4.14 -6.99
N GLY A 164 5.73 4.37 -7.15
CA GLY A 164 6.43 4.33 -8.44
C GLY A 164 6.22 5.56 -9.32
N GLY A 165 5.47 6.57 -8.89
CA GLY A 165 5.22 7.82 -9.61
C GLY A 165 5.69 9.08 -8.86
N ALA A 166 5.74 9.01 -7.54
CA ALA A 166 6.26 10.08 -6.67
C ALA A 166 7.25 9.48 -5.67
N GLU A 167 8.11 10.32 -5.11
CA GLU A 167 9.04 9.93 -4.06
C GLU A 167 8.27 9.35 -2.87
N LEU A 168 8.69 8.16 -2.40
CA LEU A 168 8.03 7.44 -1.33
C LEU A 168 9.03 6.51 -0.62
N PRO A 169 9.95 7.07 0.18
CA PRO A 169 10.92 6.30 0.95
C PRO A 169 10.26 5.72 2.21
N THR A 170 9.54 4.59 2.05
CA THR A 170 8.68 4.00 3.08
C THR A 170 9.38 3.80 4.42
N ASP A 171 10.60 3.25 4.42
CA ASP A 171 11.38 3.05 5.66
C ASP A 171 11.85 4.37 6.27
N ALA A 172 12.31 5.32 5.44
CA ALA A 172 12.81 6.60 5.94
C ALA A 172 11.70 7.47 6.53
N TRP A 173 10.47 7.32 6.05
CA TRP A 173 9.29 7.99 6.60
C TRP A 173 8.62 7.20 7.73
N ASP A 174 9.18 6.04 8.12
CA ASP A 174 8.69 5.16 9.18
C ASP A 174 7.21 4.80 9.04
N ILE A 175 6.78 4.40 7.82
CA ILE A 175 5.39 4.09 7.53
C ILE A 175 5.09 2.65 7.97
N ASP A 176 4.04 2.45 8.78
CA ASP A 176 3.66 1.11 9.26
C ASP A 176 2.90 0.29 8.24
N LEU A 177 1.99 0.93 7.51
CA LEU A 177 1.15 0.32 6.50
C LEU A 177 1.15 1.21 5.26
N CYS A 178 1.81 0.78 4.19
CA CYS A 178 1.83 1.54 2.93
C CYS A 178 1.06 0.77 1.86
N VAL A 179 -0.08 1.31 1.43
CA VAL A 179 -0.99 0.64 0.50
C VAL A 179 -0.84 1.19 -0.91
N ALA A 180 -0.69 0.28 -1.88
CA ALA A 180 -0.65 0.63 -3.30
C ALA A 180 -1.43 -0.37 -4.17
N CYS A 181 -1.40 -0.21 -5.48
CA CYS A 181 -2.05 -1.13 -6.42
C CYS A 181 -1.30 -1.25 -7.75
N SER A 182 -1.68 -2.26 -8.53
CA SER A 182 -1.03 -2.59 -9.80
C SER A 182 -1.28 -1.58 -10.92
N HIS A 183 -2.49 -1.01 -11.01
CA HIS A 183 -3.03 -0.32 -12.19
C HIS A 183 -2.90 1.22 -12.17
N LYS A 184 -2.03 1.74 -11.31
CA LYS A 184 -1.67 3.16 -11.25
C LYS A 184 -0.26 3.36 -11.79
N ALA A 185 0.63 4.07 -11.10
CA ALA A 185 1.97 4.32 -11.61
C ALA A 185 2.85 3.08 -11.80
N ILE A 186 2.50 1.93 -11.22
CA ILE A 186 3.12 0.62 -11.53
C ILE A 186 2.85 0.19 -12.98
N ALA A 187 1.74 0.63 -13.58
CA ALA A 187 1.33 0.33 -14.96
C ALA A 187 1.22 -1.18 -15.28
N ALA A 188 0.79 -1.98 -14.30
CA ALA A 188 0.41 -3.37 -14.47
C ALA A 188 -1.12 -3.53 -14.53
N PRO A 189 -1.65 -4.67 -15.01
CA PRO A 189 -3.09 -4.90 -15.06
C PRO A 189 -3.77 -4.78 -13.69
N ILE A 190 -5.02 -4.30 -13.68
CA ILE A 190 -5.83 -4.25 -12.45
C ILE A 190 -6.06 -5.65 -11.89
N GLY A 191 -5.99 -5.81 -10.58
CA GLY A 191 -6.33 -7.08 -9.92
C GLY A 191 -5.50 -7.40 -8.68
N HIS A 192 -4.51 -6.55 -8.34
CA HIS A 192 -3.78 -6.66 -7.08
C HIS A 192 -3.68 -5.32 -6.36
N ALA A 193 -3.86 -5.38 -5.03
CA ALA A 193 -3.39 -4.39 -4.09
C ALA A 193 -2.12 -4.89 -3.40
N TYR A 194 -1.27 -3.98 -2.98
CA TYR A 194 -0.03 -4.26 -2.26
C TYR A 194 -0.01 -3.53 -0.94
N VAL A 195 0.51 -4.15 0.10
CA VAL A 195 0.69 -3.52 1.40
C VAL A 195 2.09 -3.83 1.90
N ALA A 196 2.93 -2.81 2.08
CA ALA A 196 4.15 -2.93 2.85
C ALA A 196 3.78 -2.81 4.34
N VAL A 197 4.26 -3.73 5.17
CA VAL A 197 3.82 -3.87 6.57
C VAL A 197 5.04 -3.90 7.49
N SER A 198 5.13 -2.92 8.40
CA SER A 198 6.22 -2.83 9.38
C SER A 198 6.14 -3.94 10.44
N ASP A 199 7.27 -4.21 11.11
CA ASP A 199 7.30 -5.15 12.23
C ASP A 199 6.40 -4.68 13.39
N ARG A 200 6.28 -3.35 13.59
CA ARG A 200 5.35 -2.74 14.55
C ARG A 200 3.91 -3.08 14.20
N ALA A 201 3.51 -2.94 12.94
CA ALA A 201 2.16 -3.28 12.50
C ALA A 201 1.87 -4.79 12.64
N TRP A 202 2.83 -5.66 12.29
CA TRP A 202 2.69 -7.10 12.51
C TRP A 202 2.47 -7.43 13.97
N THR A 203 3.25 -6.83 14.87
CA THR A 203 3.13 -7.02 16.33
C THR A 203 1.75 -6.62 16.84
N VAL A 204 1.23 -5.47 16.40
CA VAL A 204 -0.13 -5.02 16.78
C VAL A 204 -1.19 -5.99 16.30
N MET A 205 -1.08 -6.50 15.07
CA MET A 205 -2.03 -7.47 14.53
C MET A 205 -2.00 -8.81 15.27
N GLU A 206 -0.82 -9.31 15.63
CA GLU A 206 -0.62 -10.57 16.34
C GLU A 206 -1.10 -10.51 17.79
N GLN A 207 -0.97 -9.35 18.44
CA GLN A 207 -1.39 -9.13 19.82
C GLN A 207 -2.88 -8.74 19.96
N ARG A 208 -3.60 -8.68 18.85
CA ARG A 208 -4.99 -8.28 18.84
C ARG A 208 -5.86 -9.27 19.62
N GLN A 209 -6.60 -8.79 20.62
CA GLN A 209 -7.49 -9.63 21.44
C GLN A 209 -8.74 -10.07 20.67
N GLU A 210 -9.36 -9.14 19.93
CA GLU A 210 -10.49 -9.40 19.06
C GLU A 210 -10.00 -9.92 17.70
N PRO A 211 -10.35 -11.15 17.29
CA PRO A 211 -9.89 -11.68 16.00
C PRO A 211 -10.45 -10.85 14.83
N CYS A 212 -9.63 -10.69 13.80
CA CYS A 212 -10.10 -10.08 12.56
C CYS A 212 -11.21 -10.92 11.94
N ARG A 213 -12.40 -10.33 11.74
CA ARG A 213 -13.60 -11.02 11.24
C ARG A 213 -13.67 -11.09 9.72
N ASN A 214 -12.57 -10.77 9.04
CA ASN A 214 -12.47 -10.81 7.58
C ASN A 214 -11.32 -11.73 7.19
N VAL A 215 -11.61 -12.83 6.51
CA VAL A 215 -10.58 -13.79 6.10
C VAL A 215 -9.65 -13.20 5.05
N PHE A 216 -10.19 -12.62 3.97
CA PHE A 216 -9.39 -12.06 2.88
C PHE A 216 -8.73 -10.74 3.25
N GLY A 217 -9.40 -9.92 4.05
CA GLY A 217 -8.87 -8.64 4.53
C GLY A 217 -7.98 -8.75 5.77
N ASN A 218 -7.72 -9.96 6.28
CA ASN A 218 -6.79 -10.16 7.38
C ASN A 218 -5.35 -10.32 6.87
N LEU A 219 -4.51 -9.31 7.06
CA LEU A 219 -3.12 -9.35 6.59
C LEU A 219 -2.32 -10.50 7.18
N LEU A 220 -2.64 -11.00 8.39
CA LEU A 220 -1.97 -12.15 8.97
C LEU A 220 -2.14 -13.43 8.14
N VAL A 221 -3.23 -13.56 7.38
CA VAL A 221 -3.44 -14.69 6.44
C VAL A 221 -2.46 -14.61 5.27
N TRP A 222 -2.01 -13.40 4.93
CA TRP A 222 -1.08 -13.15 3.84
C TRP A 222 0.38 -13.06 4.31
N LYS A 223 0.61 -13.02 5.63
CA LYS A 223 1.95 -12.98 6.19
C LYS A 223 2.72 -14.22 5.74
N ALA A 224 3.82 -13.98 5.00
CA ALA A 224 4.67 -15.07 4.56
C ALA A 224 5.30 -15.77 5.77
N GLN A 225 5.15 -17.07 5.84
CA GLN A 225 5.83 -17.88 6.85
C GLN A 225 7.02 -18.59 6.21
N PRO A 226 8.14 -18.74 6.94
CA PRO A 226 9.24 -19.54 6.48
C PRO A 226 8.75 -20.97 6.21
N ALA A 227 8.99 -21.48 5.01
CA ALA A 227 8.75 -22.87 4.67
C ALA A 227 10.03 -23.48 4.11
N GLU A 228 10.30 -24.73 4.40
CA GLU A 228 11.45 -25.43 3.83
C GLU A 228 11.34 -25.46 2.30
N HIS A 229 12.43 -25.09 1.64
CA HIS A 229 12.49 -25.20 0.19
C HIS A 229 12.56 -26.69 -0.20
N PRO A 230 11.69 -27.21 -1.09
CA PRO A 230 11.63 -28.65 -1.44
C PRO A 230 12.94 -29.23 -1.99
N ARG A 231 13.83 -28.39 -2.51
CA ARG A 231 15.15 -28.74 -3.07
C ARG A 231 16.32 -28.33 -2.19
N GLY A 232 16.06 -27.92 -0.94
CA GLY A 232 17.05 -27.28 -0.08
C GLY A 232 17.36 -25.83 -0.51
N GLY A 233 18.04 -25.08 0.34
CA GLY A 233 18.40 -23.69 0.12
C GLY A 233 17.67 -22.72 1.03
N ARG A 234 17.51 -21.45 0.59
CA ARG A 234 16.84 -20.41 1.39
C ARG A 234 15.38 -20.79 1.64
N PRO A 235 14.89 -20.68 2.89
CA PRO A 235 13.47 -20.90 3.19
C PRO A 235 12.58 -20.04 2.30
N MET A 236 11.55 -20.65 1.72
CA MET A 236 10.58 -19.95 0.89
C MET A 236 9.51 -19.27 1.75
N ARG A 237 9.11 -18.07 1.34
CA ARG A 237 7.92 -17.41 1.89
C ARG A 237 6.69 -17.97 1.19
N ARG A 238 5.90 -18.77 1.87
CA ARG A 238 4.62 -19.25 1.31
C ARG A 238 3.50 -18.30 1.70
N PRO A 239 2.75 -17.75 0.74
CA PRO A 239 1.46 -17.15 1.05
C PRO A 239 0.53 -18.26 1.57
N HIS A 240 -0.01 -18.07 2.75
CA HIS A 240 -0.92 -19.08 3.33
C HIS A 240 -2.23 -19.15 2.55
N GLY A 241 -2.51 -20.33 1.97
CA GLY A 241 -3.86 -20.81 1.68
C GLY A 241 -4.71 -20.03 0.67
N VAL A 242 -4.18 -18.99 0.04
CA VAL A 242 -4.96 -18.20 -0.92
C VAL A 242 -4.37 -18.34 -2.31
N PHE A 243 -5.19 -18.80 -3.24
CA PHE A 243 -4.81 -18.84 -4.65
C PHE A 243 -4.75 -17.41 -5.20
N THR A 244 -3.61 -17.07 -5.79
CA THR A 244 -3.42 -15.76 -6.42
C THR A 244 -3.57 -15.84 -7.94
N ALA A 245 -3.79 -14.67 -8.57
CA ALA A 245 -3.96 -14.57 -10.01
C ALA A 245 -2.60 -14.66 -10.72
N VAL A 246 -2.19 -15.87 -11.10
CA VAL A 246 -0.87 -16.21 -11.67
C VAL A 246 -0.47 -15.30 -12.84
N HIS A 247 -1.38 -15.07 -13.80
CA HIS A 247 -1.10 -14.24 -14.96
C HIS A 247 -0.86 -12.77 -14.61
N LEU A 248 -1.54 -12.27 -13.57
CA LEU A 248 -1.32 -10.91 -13.07
C LEU A 248 0.05 -10.80 -12.37
N PHE A 249 0.53 -11.89 -11.74
CA PHE A 249 1.90 -11.94 -11.22
C PHE A 249 2.94 -11.95 -12.33
N TYR A 250 2.70 -12.65 -13.44
CA TYR A 250 3.59 -12.58 -14.61
C TYR A 250 3.70 -11.14 -15.13
N ALA A 251 2.55 -10.45 -15.24
CA ALA A 251 2.52 -9.07 -15.68
C ALA A 251 3.25 -8.14 -14.69
N LEU A 252 3.02 -8.31 -13.39
CA LEU A 252 3.69 -7.52 -12.35
C LEU A 252 5.19 -7.76 -12.36
N HIS A 253 5.63 -9.02 -12.43
CA HIS A 253 7.04 -9.40 -12.50
C HIS A 253 7.76 -8.77 -13.68
N GLU A 254 7.05 -8.48 -14.76
CA GLU A 254 7.60 -7.81 -15.95
C GLU A 254 7.52 -6.28 -15.83
N ALA A 255 6.51 -5.72 -15.17
CA ALA A 255 6.34 -4.27 -15.03
C ALA A 255 7.37 -3.66 -14.05
N LEU A 256 7.70 -4.35 -12.97
CA LEU A 256 8.59 -3.84 -11.93
C LEU A 256 10.03 -3.61 -12.42
N PRO A 257 10.67 -4.53 -13.18
CA PRO A 257 11.97 -4.26 -13.78
C PRO A 257 11.99 -3.02 -14.66
N MET A 258 10.91 -2.75 -15.44
CA MET A 258 10.84 -1.55 -16.27
C MET A 258 10.93 -0.25 -15.44
N ILE A 259 10.34 -0.26 -14.24
CA ILE A 259 10.44 0.87 -13.30
C ILE A 259 11.87 1.02 -12.77
N LEU A 260 12.50 -0.10 -12.40
CA LEU A 260 13.85 -0.12 -11.84
C LEU A 260 14.93 0.15 -12.91
N GLU A 261 14.71 -0.28 -14.16
CA GLU A 261 15.55 0.03 -15.33
C GLU A 261 15.56 1.55 -15.63
N GLU A 262 14.40 2.22 -15.52
CA GLU A 262 14.32 3.68 -15.63
C GLU A 262 15.01 4.38 -14.43
N GLY A 263 14.98 3.75 -13.27
CA GLY A 263 15.46 4.29 -12.01
C GLY A 263 14.43 5.20 -11.34
N LEU A 264 14.23 5.01 -10.03
CA LEU A 264 13.17 5.72 -9.28
C LEU A 264 13.32 7.24 -9.35
N ALA A 265 14.53 7.77 -9.16
CA ALA A 265 14.78 9.21 -9.20
C ALA A 265 14.46 9.83 -10.58
N ALA A 266 14.89 9.18 -11.67
CA ALA A 266 14.60 9.63 -13.03
C ALA A 266 13.10 9.59 -13.32
N ARG A 267 12.44 8.54 -12.86
CA ARG A 267 11.00 8.35 -13.00
C ARG A 267 10.21 9.42 -12.25
N PHE A 268 10.56 9.72 -11.00
CA PHE A 268 9.91 10.78 -10.21
C PHE A 268 10.10 12.16 -10.86
N ALA A 269 11.30 12.47 -11.34
CA ALA A 269 11.59 13.71 -12.06
C ALA A 269 10.74 13.82 -13.34
N ARG A 270 10.60 12.74 -14.12
CA ARG A 270 9.76 12.70 -15.32
C ARG A 270 8.29 12.93 -14.99
N HIS A 271 7.76 12.28 -13.95
CA HIS A 271 6.36 12.48 -13.51
C HIS A 271 6.11 13.92 -13.04
N THR A 272 7.05 14.49 -12.29
CA THR A 272 7.00 15.88 -11.83
C THR A 272 6.99 16.85 -13.01
N LEU A 273 7.90 16.66 -13.98
CA LEU A 273 7.96 17.48 -15.19
C LEU A 273 6.65 17.42 -15.98
N ASN A 274 6.11 16.22 -16.18
CA ASN A 274 4.83 16.02 -16.88
C ASN A 274 3.66 16.72 -16.14
N ALA A 275 3.63 16.62 -14.80
CA ALA A 275 2.61 17.29 -14.00
C ALA A 275 2.71 18.82 -14.10
N HIS A 276 3.92 19.37 -14.10
CA HIS A 276 4.13 20.80 -14.28
C HIS A 276 3.71 21.25 -15.69
N ALA A 277 4.12 20.53 -16.73
CA ALA A 277 3.74 20.85 -18.12
C ALA A 277 2.22 20.83 -18.30
N PHE A 278 1.54 19.82 -17.73
CA PHE A 278 0.08 19.70 -17.80
C PHE A 278 -0.66 20.84 -17.08
N ARG A 279 -0.11 21.36 -15.98
CA ARG A 279 -0.71 22.49 -15.25
C ARG A 279 -0.45 23.82 -15.90
N ALA A 280 0.60 23.94 -16.72
CA ALA A 280 0.99 25.17 -17.39
C ALA A 280 0.27 25.40 -18.73
N GLY A 281 -0.31 24.35 -19.34
CA GLY A 281 -1.09 24.39 -20.60
C GLY A 281 -2.57 24.28 -20.37
#